data_aeb7e15d9ca33ad2363ae04f9d013f0b
#
_entry.id   aeb7e15d9ca33ad2363ae04f9d013f0b
#
_cell.length_a   1.000
_cell.length_b   1.000
_cell.length_c   1.000
_cell.angle_alpha   90.00
_cell.angle_beta   90.00
_cell.angle_gamma   90.00
#
_symmetry.space_group_name_H-M   'P 1'
#
loop_
_entity.id
_entity.type
_entity.pdbx_description
1 polymer ?
#
loop_
_entity_poly.entity_id
_entity_poly.type
_entity_poly.pdbx_seq_one_letter_code
_entity_poly.pdbx_strand_id
1 'polypeptide(L)'
;MIDVLYSGYSFQHESLVYDTERGRIGFESYHMLFTHTPALFWVDNELRQYPAKSVILFTPGHRKYYSSLPGEPYKNDWIRFDTDEEFIETFPITNVPFSPADPDFVHNLFKLIAWESNTNKATDNPEMLCLFKVLFAKLSDDNIDLLNKPYHHELLALRREMLLHPELDWNIDSMLKRINLGRTRFQTLYKEAFGISPIDDVINARVKFAKDRLKYTSRSVAEIADICGYKSTEHFIRQFAKVTGMTPGAFRHSGLNA
;
A
#
# COMPACT_ATOMS: atom_id res chain seq x y z
N MET A 1 18.79 -7.23 15.14
CA MET A 1 17.66 -7.81 15.93
C MET A 1 16.62 -6.74 16.17
N ILE A 2 15.30 -7.08 16.14
CA ILE A 2 14.21 -6.12 16.40
C ILE A 2 13.44 -6.61 17.64
N ASP A 3 13.37 -5.76 18.67
CA ASP A 3 12.61 -6.01 19.89
C ASP A 3 11.41 -5.05 19.96
N VAL A 4 10.19 -5.57 19.75
CA VAL A 4 8.96 -4.78 19.84
C VAL A 4 8.51 -4.73 21.29
N LEU A 5 8.74 -3.58 21.93
CA LEU A 5 8.42 -3.34 23.32
C LEU A 5 6.90 -3.24 23.54
N TYR A 6 6.22 -2.48 22.69
CA TYR A 6 4.77 -2.26 22.74
C TYR A 6 4.24 -1.97 21.33
N SER A 7 3.00 -2.35 21.08
CA SER A 7 2.30 -2.04 19.84
C SER A 7 0.82 -1.83 20.08
N GLY A 8 0.21 -0.99 19.24
CA GLY A 8 -1.23 -0.75 19.23
C GLY A 8 -1.75 -0.62 17.81
N TYR A 9 -2.92 -1.21 17.56
CA TYR A 9 -3.56 -1.20 16.26
C TYR A 9 -4.98 -0.65 16.37
N SER A 10 -5.33 0.30 15.50
CA SER A 10 -6.63 0.96 15.45
C SER A 10 -7.05 1.60 16.79
N PHE A 11 -6.09 2.11 17.55
CA PHE A 11 -6.37 2.81 18.78
C PHE A 11 -7.08 4.13 18.51
N GLN A 12 -8.17 4.38 19.25
CA GLN A 12 -8.97 5.60 19.14
C GLN A 12 -9.09 6.28 20.50
N HIS A 13 -8.93 7.60 20.50
CA HIS A 13 -9.08 8.48 21.65
C HIS A 13 -10.03 9.63 21.29
N GLU A 14 -10.82 10.10 22.23
CA GLU A 14 -11.65 11.31 22.04
C GLU A 14 -10.77 12.55 21.84
N SER A 15 -9.66 12.59 22.56
CA SER A 15 -8.57 13.55 22.36
C SER A 15 -7.24 12.93 22.83
N LEU A 16 -6.15 13.34 22.25
CA LEU A 16 -4.82 12.87 22.63
C LEU A 16 -3.81 14.01 22.60
N VAL A 17 -2.97 14.08 23.63
CA VAL A 17 -1.68 14.76 23.61
C VAL A 17 -0.65 13.78 24.11
N TYR A 18 0.33 13.48 23.27
CA TYR A 18 1.48 12.63 23.62
C TYR A 18 2.75 13.48 23.55
N ASP A 19 3.50 13.52 24.64
CA ASP A 19 4.75 14.25 24.74
C ASP A 19 5.76 13.48 25.57
N THR A 20 6.92 13.19 24.99
CA THR A 20 8.04 12.59 25.71
C THR A 20 9.18 13.56 25.84
N GLU A 21 9.54 13.88 27.07
CA GLU A 21 10.77 14.59 27.42
C GLU A 21 11.86 13.59 27.84
N ARG A 22 13.11 14.05 27.90
CA ARG A 22 14.26 13.27 28.35
C ARG A 22 13.98 12.60 29.70
N GLY A 23 14.23 11.30 29.78
CA GLY A 23 13.98 10.49 30.99
C GLY A 23 12.56 9.96 31.12
N ARG A 24 11.64 10.25 30.20
CA ARG A 24 10.31 9.63 30.16
C ARG A 24 10.32 8.31 29.37
N ILE A 25 9.40 7.41 29.75
CA ILE A 25 9.21 6.14 29.03
C ILE A 25 9.01 6.38 27.55
N GLY A 26 9.80 5.70 26.70
CA GLY A 26 9.75 5.82 25.25
C GLY A 26 10.63 6.90 24.65
N PHE A 27 11.34 7.69 25.43
CA PHE A 27 12.31 8.65 24.92
C PHE A 27 13.49 7.94 24.22
N GLU A 28 14.02 6.89 24.82
CA GLU A 28 15.22 6.16 24.36
C GLU A 28 14.94 5.04 23.34
N SER A 29 13.69 4.84 22.90
CA SER A 29 13.33 3.81 21.91
C SER A 29 12.85 4.44 20.62
N TYR A 30 12.87 3.66 19.52
CA TYR A 30 12.14 4.02 18.31
C TYR A 30 10.64 4.01 18.56
N HIS A 31 9.93 4.95 17.92
CA HIS A 31 8.47 4.98 17.95
C HIS A 31 7.93 5.31 16.57
N MET A 32 7.22 4.37 15.98
CA MET A 32 6.61 4.53 14.66
C MET A 32 5.09 4.66 14.80
N LEU A 33 4.52 5.60 14.06
CA LEU A 33 3.08 5.85 14.01
C LEU A 33 2.58 5.80 12.58
N PHE A 34 1.34 5.32 12.43
CA PHE A 34 0.50 5.52 11.25
C PHE A 34 -0.81 6.18 11.70
N THR A 35 -1.14 7.35 11.16
CA THR A 35 -2.32 8.10 11.58
C THR A 35 -3.53 7.81 10.69
N HIS A 36 -4.70 7.56 11.29
CA HIS A 36 -5.97 7.42 10.57
C HIS A 36 -6.75 8.73 10.49
N THR A 37 -6.41 9.68 11.36
CA THR A 37 -6.99 11.02 11.40
C THR A 37 -5.88 12.07 11.19
N PRO A 38 -6.21 13.29 10.75
CA PRO A 38 -5.24 14.38 10.76
C PRO A 38 -4.70 14.62 12.19
N ALA A 39 -3.45 15.03 12.29
CA ALA A 39 -2.80 15.24 13.59
C ALA A 39 -1.81 16.41 13.56
N LEU A 40 -1.52 16.94 14.73
CA LEU A 40 -0.45 17.92 14.94
C LEU A 40 0.81 17.20 15.42
N PHE A 41 1.94 17.56 14.83
CA PHE A 41 3.26 17.07 15.21
C PHE A 41 4.20 18.25 15.49
N TRP A 42 5.11 18.07 16.46
CA TRP A 42 6.18 19.02 16.70
C TRP A 42 7.35 18.74 15.77
N VAL A 43 7.52 19.59 14.75
CA VAL A 43 8.54 19.46 13.71
C VAL A 43 9.24 20.80 13.55
N ASP A 44 10.58 20.83 13.55
CA ASP A 44 11.39 22.06 13.40
C ASP A 44 11.02 23.18 14.40
N ASN A 45 10.74 22.80 15.65
CA ASN A 45 10.32 23.70 16.74
C ASN A 45 8.97 24.39 16.53
N GLU A 46 8.10 23.83 15.68
CA GLU A 46 6.75 24.32 15.43
C GLU A 46 5.73 23.19 15.47
N LEU A 47 4.49 23.48 15.86
CA LEU A 47 3.35 22.59 15.68
C LEU A 47 2.85 22.71 14.24
N ARG A 48 2.93 21.61 13.50
CA ARG A 48 2.44 21.53 12.12
C ARG A 48 1.38 20.45 12.00
N GLN A 49 0.34 20.75 11.22
CA GLN A 49 -0.71 19.79 10.90
C GLN A 49 -0.29 18.92 9.72
N TYR A 50 -0.54 17.61 9.85
CA TYR A 50 -0.32 16.61 8.80
C TYR A 50 -1.62 15.87 8.52
N PRO A 51 -1.84 15.43 7.26
CA PRO A 51 -3.05 14.74 6.87
C PRO A 51 -3.17 13.35 7.52
N ALA A 52 -4.36 12.80 7.48
CA ALA A 52 -4.58 11.38 7.77
C ALA A 52 -3.72 10.49 6.85
N LYS A 53 -3.46 9.25 7.28
CA LYS A 53 -2.61 8.28 6.58
C LYS A 53 -1.14 8.70 6.46
N SER A 54 -0.66 9.52 7.38
CA SER A 54 0.76 9.84 7.53
C SER A 54 1.49 8.81 8.41
N VAL A 55 2.75 8.57 8.07
CA VAL A 55 3.71 7.78 8.87
C VAL A 55 4.74 8.72 9.47
N ILE A 56 5.18 8.42 10.67
CA ILE A 56 6.37 9.04 11.28
C ILE A 56 7.20 7.99 12.00
N LEU A 57 8.51 8.03 11.82
CA LEU A 57 9.49 7.29 12.63
C LEU A 57 10.22 8.26 13.54
N PHE A 58 9.92 8.24 14.82
CA PHE A 58 10.72 8.92 15.83
C PHE A 58 11.93 8.08 16.22
N THR A 59 13.11 8.71 16.22
CA THR A 59 14.36 8.07 16.65
C THR A 59 14.53 8.12 18.17
N PRO A 60 15.39 7.25 18.75
CA PRO A 60 15.81 7.35 20.14
C PRO A 60 16.41 8.73 20.44
N GLY A 61 16.19 9.22 21.65
CA GLY A 61 16.72 10.52 22.09
C GLY A 61 16.04 11.75 21.49
N HIS A 62 15.07 11.58 20.59
CA HIS A 62 14.29 12.67 20.03
C HIS A 62 12.97 12.86 20.81
N ARG A 63 12.59 14.13 21.06
CA ARG A 63 11.28 14.45 21.67
C ARG A 63 10.16 14.01 20.74
N LYS A 64 9.26 13.17 21.23
CA LYS A 64 8.12 12.67 20.50
C LYS A 64 6.88 13.44 20.92
N TYR A 65 6.45 14.39 20.10
CA TYR A 65 5.23 15.16 20.37
C TYR A 65 4.26 15.01 19.20
N TYR A 66 3.04 14.60 19.53
CA TYR A 66 1.91 14.61 18.62
C TYR A 66 0.59 14.73 19.38
N SER A 67 -0.43 15.32 18.72
CA SER A 67 -1.74 15.48 19.31
C SER A 67 -2.86 15.40 18.27
N SER A 68 -4.08 15.14 18.75
CA SER A 68 -5.30 15.36 17.96
C SER A 68 -5.44 16.83 17.58
N LEU A 69 -6.25 17.10 16.54
CA LEU A 69 -6.75 18.45 16.31
C LEU A 69 -7.73 18.85 17.44
N PRO A 70 -7.83 20.13 17.76
CA PRO A 70 -8.77 20.59 18.80
C PRO A 70 -10.22 20.16 18.52
N GLY A 71 -10.81 19.42 19.46
CA GLY A 71 -12.19 18.94 19.36
C GLY A 71 -12.43 17.76 18.43
N GLU A 72 -11.37 17.18 17.86
CA GLU A 72 -11.48 16.02 16.96
C GLU A 72 -10.94 14.74 17.61
N PRO A 73 -11.53 13.58 17.30
CA PRO A 73 -11.01 12.30 17.75
C PRO A 73 -9.66 11.98 17.06
N TYR A 74 -8.81 11.26 17.76
CA TYR A 74 -7.54 10.79 17.25
C TYR A 74 -7.55 9.27 17.10
N LYS A 75 -7.14 8.78 15.94
CA LYS A 75 -7.01 7.35 15.67
C LYS A 75 -5.68 7.06 15.00
N ASN A 76 -4.94 6.06 15.54
CA ASN A 76 -3.64 5.66 15.02
C ASN A 76 -3.32 4.19 15.24
N ASP A 77 -2.30 3.72 14.52
CA ASP A 77 -1.52 2.54 14.84
C ASP A 77 -0.14 3.00 15.32
N TRP A 78 0.47 2.24 16.22
CA TRP A 78 1.79 2.59 16.72
C TRP A 78 2.60 1.36 17.12
N ILE A 79 3.93 1.47 16.98
CA ILE A 79 4.89 0.45 17.36
C ILE A 79 6.04 1.15 18.08
N ARG A 80 6.36 0.71 19.28
CA ARG A 80 7.57 1.09 20.00
C ARG A 80 8.52 -0.08 20.01
N PHE A 81 9.76 0.13 19.60
CA PHE A 81 10.73 -0.95 19.45
C PHE A 81 12.17 -0.44 19.62
N ASP A 82 13.06 -1.38 19.91
CA ASP A 82 14.50 -1.19 19.87
C ASP A 82 15.10 -2.06 18.78
N THR A 83 16.21 -1.64 18.19
CA THR A 83 16.85 -2.34 17.09
C THR A 83 18.29 -1.91 16.89
N ASP A 84 19.10 -2.80 16.34
CA ASP A 84 20.44 -2.61 15.80
C ASP A 84 20.50 -2.86 14.27
N GLU A 85 19.34 -2.86 13.60
CA GLU A 85 19.25 -3.12 12.16
C GLU A 85 19.61 -1.88 11.35
N GLU A 86 20.68 -1.97 10.56
CA GLU A 86 21.22 -0.87 9.77
C GLU A 86 20.17 -0.20 8.84
N PHE A 87 19.27 -1.00 8.24
CA PHE A 87 18.23 -0.46 7.35
C PHE A 87 17.20 0.44 8.05
N ILE A 88 17.09 0.35 9.37
CA ILE A 88 16.25 1.22 10.19
C ILE A 88 17.08 2.44 10.67
N GLU A 89 18.30 2.20 11.15
CA GLU A 89 19.18 3.27 11.60
C GLU A 89 19.54 4.27 10.51
N THR A 90 19.68 3.78 9.27
CA THR A 90 19.99 4.60 8.09
C THR A 90 18.76 5.09 7.33
N PHE A 91 17.55 4.87 7.85
CA PHE A 91 16.33 5.30 7.18
C PHE A 91 16.30 6.83 7.02
N PRO A 92 16.12 7.37 5.79
CA PRO A 92 16.40 8.77 5.49
C PRO A 92 15.37 9.75 6.05
N ILE A 93 14.13 9.29 6.34
CA ILE A 93 13.04 10.17 6.79
C ILE A 93 12.69 9.84 8.24
N THR A 94 13.26 10.59 9.15
CA THR A 94 13.02 10.44 10.60
C THR A 94 12.51 11.73 11.20
N ASN A 95 11.70 11.61 12.26
CA ASN A 95 11.19 12.72 13.08
C ASN A 95 10.31 13.75 12.34
N VAL A 96 9.96 13.46 11.08
CA VAL A 96 9.05 14.26 10.26
C VAL A 96 7.99 13.33 9.66
N PRO A 97 6.69 13.66 9.78
CA PRO A 97 5.64 12.86 9.15
C PRO A 97 5.68 12.97 7.64
N PHE A 98 5.39 11.86 6.97
CA PHE A 98 5.26 11.78 5.50
C PHE A 98 4.12 10.84 5.11
N SER A 99 3.60 11.01 3.91
CA SER A 99 2.55 10.12 3.38
C SER A 99 3.19 8.98 2.58
N PRO A 100 2.97 7.71 2.96
CA PRO A 100 3.49 6.57 2.20
C PRO A 100 2.76 6.40 0.87
N ALA A 101 3.39 5.77 -0.11
CA ALA A 101 2.82 5.53 -1.43
C ALA A 101 1.56 4.64 -1.39
N ASP A 102 1.56 3.61 -0.56
CA ASP A 102 0.42 2.72 -0.32
C ASP A 102 0.08 2.71 1.17
N PRO A 103 -0.74 3.69 1.65
CA PRO A 103 -1.09 3.78 3.06
C PRO A 103 -1.85 2.55 3.57
N ASP A 104 -2.68 1.92 2.73
CA ASP A 104 -3.47 0.76 3.13
C ASP A 104 -2.57 -0.48 3.30
N PHE A 105 -1.53 -0.62 2.48
CA PHE A 105 -0.53 -1.67 2.65
C PHE A 105 0.27 -1.47 3.96
N VAL A 106 0.71 -0.22 4.22
CA VAL A 106 1.42 0.13 5.46
C VAL A 106 0.56 -0.16 6.69
N HIS A 107 -0.72 0.26 6.69
CA HIS A 107 -1.68 -0.06 7.74
C HIS A 107 -1.80 -1.57 8.00
N ASN A 108 -1.88 -2.40 6.93
CA ASN A 108 -1.91 -3.85 7.08
C ASN A 108 -0.62 -4.43 7.68
N LEU A 109 0.54 -3.85 7.36
CA LEU A 109 1.80 -4.26 7.99
C LEU A 109 1.85 -3.91 9.48
N PHE A 110 1.36 -2.74 9.90
CA PHE A 110 1.22 -2.40 11.32
C PHE A 110 0.34 -3.42 12.05
N LYS A 111 -0.77 -3.86 11.42
CA LYS A 111 -1.62 -4.91 11.96
C LYS A 111 -0.88 -6.23 12.15
N LEU A 112 -0.13 -6.67 11.14
CA LEU A 112 0.64 -7.93 11.20
C LEU A 112 1.74 -7.85 12.27
N ILE A 113 2.46 -6.74 12.36
CA ILE A 113 3.50 -6.50 13.38
C ILE A 113 2.87 -6.52 14.79
N ALA A 114 1.73 -5.82 14.97
CA ALA A 114 1.02 -5.83 16.25
C ALA A 114 0.50 -7.23 16.62
N TRP A 115 0.02 -8.00 15.65
CA TRP A 115 -0.39 -9.37 15.86
C TRP A 115 0.79 -10.25 16.29
N GLU A 116 1.88 -10.22 15.51
CA GLU A 116 3.08 -11.02 15.78
C GLU A 116 3.70 -10.69 17.14
N SER A 117 3.81 -9.42 17.51
CA SER A 117 4.37 -8.99 18.81
C SER A 117 3.54 -9.44 20.02
N ASN A 118 2.24 -9.70 19.84
CA ASN A 118 1.37 -10.19 20.91
C ASN A 118 1.31 -11.73 20.98
N THR A 119 1.62 -12.42 19.88
CA THR A 119 1.55 -13.90 19.81
C THR A 119 2.90 -14.56 20.00
N ASN A 120 3.98 -13.95 19.54
CA ASN A 120 5.34 -14.50 19.64
C ASN A 120 6.27 -13.49 20.34
N LYS A 121 6.64 -13.79 21.56
CA LYS A 121 7.53 -12.96 22.40
C LYS A 121 9.00 -13.39 22.35
N ALA A 122 9.39 -14.17 21.34
CA ALA A 122 10.78 -14.54 21.17
C ALA A 122 11.63 -13.30 20.83
N THR A 123 12.75 -13.13 21.49
CA THR A 123 13.68 -12.02 21.25
C THR A 123 14.39 -12.12 19.91
N ASP A 124 14.50 -13.33 19.33
CA ASP A 124 14.99 -13.55 17.97
C ASP A 124 13.83 -14.07 17.12
N ASN A 125 13.07 -13.15 16.55
CA ASN A 125 11.86 -13.44 15.78
C ASN A 125 12.11 -13.10 14.30
N PRO A 126 12.45 -14.09 13.45
CA PRO A 126 12.71 -13.88 12.03
C PRO A 126 11.49 -13.37 11.26
N GLU A 127 10.28 -13.74 11.68
CA GLU A 127 9.03 -13.25 11.08
C GLU A 127 8.89 -11.75 11.32
N MET A 128 9.19 -11.29 12.53
CA MET A 128 9.20 -9.86 12.87
C MET A 128 10.21 -9.10 12.01
N LEU A 129 11.44 -9.62 11.89
CA LEU A 129 12.45 -9.03 11.02
C LEU A 129 11.99 -8.93 9.56
N CYS A 130 11.33 -9.97 9.03
CA CYS A 130 10.77 -9.94 7.68
C CYS A 130 9.68 -8.88 7.52
N LEU A 131 8.77 -8.74 8.50
CA LEU A 131 7.71 -7.74 8.47
C LEU A 131 8.29 -6.31 8.45
N PHE A 132 9.30 -6.03 9.29
CA PHE A 132 9.98 -4.74 9.30
C PHE A 132 10.75 -4.48 8.01
N LYS A 133 11.45 -5.47 7.45
CA LYS A 133 12.12 -5.32 6.13
C LYS A 133 11.13 -4.97 5.03
N VAL A 134 9.96 -5.62 4.99
CA VAL A 134 8.91 -5.29 4.01
C VAL A 134 8.36 -3.89 4.26
N LEU A 135 8.11 -3.51 5.51
CA LEU A 135 7.62 -2.17 5.88
C LEU A 135 8.60 -1.09 5.42
N PHE A 136 9.87 -1.20 5.83
CA PHE A 136 10.89 -0.20 5.51
C PHE A 136 11.23 -0.16 4.02
N ALA A 137 11.22 -1.30 3.31
CA ALA A 137 11.35 -1.33 1.86
C ALA A 137 10.22 -0.55 1.17
N LYS A 138 8.97 -0.69 1.63
CA LYS A 138 7.83 0.08 1.12
C LYS A 138 7.90 1.57 1.45
N LEU A 139 8.46 1.93 2.59
CA LEU A 139 8.65 3.32 2.99
C LEU A 139 9.87 3.98 2.33
N SER A 140 10.89 3.17 1.95
CA SER A 140 12.11 3.62 1.27
C SER A 140 12.02 3.59 -0.25
N ASP A 141 10.95 3.02 -0.82
CA ASP A 141 10.82 2.90 -2.26
C ASP A 141 11.06 4.28 -2.91
N ASP A 142 11.92 4.35 -3.94
CA ASP A 142 12.36 5.58 -4.64
C ASP A 142 11.20 6.45 -5.17
N ASN A 143 10.01 6.04 -4.86
CA ASN A 143 8.76 6.76 -5.05
C ASN A 143 8.55 7.96 -4.10
N ILE A 144 9.50 8.32 -3.23
CA ILE A 144 9.36 9.55 -2.41
C ILE A 144 9.16 10.78 -3.32
N ASP A 145 9.81 10.83 -4.47
CA ASP A 145 9.54 11.85 -5.49
C ASP A 145 8.20 11.64 -6.22
N LEU A 146 7.70 10.41 -6.29
CA LEU A 146 6.37 10.10 -6.85
C LEU A 146 5.26 10.40 -5.84
N LEU A 147 5.53 10.32 -4.52
CA LEU A 147 4.56 10.62 -3.45
C LEU A 147 4.12 12.09 -3.45
N ASN A 148 4.98 12.99 -3.90
CA ASN A 148 4.66 14.40 -4.09
C ASN A 148 3.93 14.67 -5.42
N LYS A 149 3.72 13.65 -6.28
CA LYS A 149 2.95 13.82 -7.51
C LYS A 149 1.45 13.84 -7.19
N PRO A 150 0.72 14.85 -7.63
CA PRO A 150 -0.72 14.93 -7.43
C PRO A 150 -1.41 13.68 -8.00
N TYR A 151 -2.38 13.15 -7.27
CA TYR A 151 -3.20 11.99 -7.65
C TYR A 151 -2.51 10.61 -7.62
N HIS A 152 -1.29 10.49 -7.09
CA HIS A 152 -0.59 9.19 -7.06
C HIS A 152 -1.35 8.14 -6.24
N HIS A 153 -1.88 8.52 -5.08
CA HIS A 153 -2.66 7.62 -4.22
C HIS A 153 -3.95 7.15 -4.89
N GLU A 154 -4.66 8.08 -5.54
CA GLU A 154 -5.90 7.78 -6.25
C GLU A 154 -5.64 6.86 -7.45
N LEU A 155 -4.54 7.08 -8.17
CA LEU A 155 -4.12 6.22 -9.28
C LEU A 155 -3.75 4.82 -8.80
N LEU A 156 -3.04 4.69 -7.67
CA LEU A 156 -2.72 3.39 -7.06
C LEU A 156 -3.98 2.65 -6.60
N ALA A 157 -4.90 3.34 -5.91
CA ALA A 157 -6.16 2.76 -5.46
C ALA A 157 -7.00 2.27 -6.65
N LEU A 158 -7.13 3.08 -7.69
CA LEU A 158 -7.83 2.72 -8.92
C LEU A 158 -7.18 1.49 -9.60
N ARG A 159 -5.85 1.49 -9.76
CA ARG A 159 -5.12 0.37 -10.34
C ARG A 159 -5.32 -0.92 -9.57
N ARG A 160 -5.24 -0.86 -8.25
CA ARG A 160 -5.47 -2.01 -7.37
C ARG A 160 -6.88 -2.59 -7.55
N GLU A 161 -7.92 -1.75 -7.62
CA GLU A 161 -9.29 -2.20 -7.90
C GLU A 161 -9.39 -2.87 -9.28
N MET A 162 -8.76 -2.29 -10.31
CA MET A 162 -8.72 -2.86 -11.67
C MET A 162 -8.05 -4.24 -11.71
N LEU A 163 -6.94 -4.41 -10.97
CA LEU A 163 -6.19 -5.67 -10.94
C LEU A 163 -6.89 -6.75 -10.11
N LEU A 164 -7.63 -6.38 -9.05
CA LEU A 164 -8.39 -7.30 -8.21
C LEU A 164 -9.71 -7.72 -8.86
N HIS A 165 -10.33 -6.82 -9.63
CA HIS A 165 -11.63 -6.99 -10.27
C HIS A 165 -11.58 -6.68 -11.76
N PRO A 166 -10.75 -7.40 -12.55
CA PRO A 166 -10.59 -7.13 -13.98
C PRO A 166 -11.86 -7.38 -14.79
N GLU A 167 -12.80 -8.18 -14.27
CA GLU A 167 -14.08 -8.54 -14.90
C GLU A 167 -15.07 -7.37 -14.98
N LEU A 168 -14.91 -6.33 -14.15
CA LEU A 168 -15.80 -5.18 -14.15
C LEU A 168 -15.72 -4.37 -15.46
N ASP A 169 -16.74 -3.54 -15.73
CA ASP A 169 -16.79 -2.71 -16.94
C ASP A 169 -15.79 -1.54 -16.87
N TRP A 170 -14.51 -1.87 -17.06
CA TRP A 170 -13.43 -0.92 -17.10
C TRP A 170 -13.32 -0.26 -18.48
N ASN A 171 -13.63 1.02 -18.52
CA ASN A 171 -13.38 1.93 -19.64
C ASN A 171 -12.92 3.28 -19.07
N ILE A 172 -12.40 4.18 -19.92
CA ILE A 172 -11.87 5.46 -19.43
C ILE A 172 -12.92 6.25 -18.65
N ASP A 173 -14.19 6.25 -19.08
CA ASP A 173 -15.24 7.01 -18.42
C ASP A 173 -15.61 6.43 -17.04
N SER A 174 -15.61 5.09 -16.90
CA SER A 174 -15.81 4.44 -15.59
C SER A 174 -14.65 4.68 -14.63
N MET A 175 -13.41 4.77 -15.14
CA MET A 175 -12.23 5.12 -14.36
C MET A 175 -12.28 6.58 -13.90
N LEU A 176 -12.65 7.49 -14.79
CA LEU A 176 -12.77 8.93 -14.48
C LEU A 176 -13.84 9.25 -13.42
N LYS A 177 -14.86 8.40 -13.27
CA LYS A 177 -15.84 8.54 -12.18
C LYS A 177 -15.25 8.28 -10.78
N ARG A 178 -14.11 7.59 -10.70
CA ARG A 178 -13.43 7.23 -9.45
C ARG A 178 -12.28 8.19 -9.11
N ILE A 179 -11.84 8.98 -10.09
CA ILE A 179 -10.74 9.93 -9.93
C ILE A 179 -11.13 11.26 -10.56
N ASN A 180 -11.02 12.35 -9.80
CA ASN A 180 -11.43 13.68 -10.28
C ASN A 180 -10.37 14.30 -11.19
N LEU A 181 -10.26 13.75 -12.41
CA LEU A 181 -9.30 14.18 -13.43
C LEU A 181 -9.93 14.30 -14.82
N GLY A 182 -9.42 15.22 -15.63
CA GLY A 182 -9.72 15.22 -17.06
C GLY A 182 -9.04 14.05 -17.79
N ARG A 183 -9.67 13.55 -18.87
CA ARG A 183 -9.27 12.36 -19.63
C ARG A 183 -7.78 12.36 -20.02
N THR A 184 -7.30 13.41 -20.65
CA THR A 184 -5.90 13.52 -21.12
C THR A 184 -4.92 13.46 -19.96
N ARG A 185 -5.19 14.24 -18.88
CA ARG A 185 -4.34 14.28 -17.71
C ARG A 185 -4.30 12.94 -16.97
N PHE A 186 -5.44 12.27 -16.85
CA PHE A 186 -5.51 10.92 -16.28
C PHE A 186 -4.63 9.94 -17.04
N GLN A 187 -4.77 9.84 -18.36
CA GLN A 187 -3.98 8.91 -19.18
C GLN A 187 -2.48 9.19 -19.09
N THR A 188 -2.08 10.47 -19.08
CA THR A 188 -0.68 10.89 -18.95
C THR A 188 -0.13 10.48 -17.59
N LEU A 189 -0.79 10.88 -16.49
CA LEU A 189 -0.35 10.57 -15.13
C LEU A 189 -0.32 9.06 -14.85
N TYR A 190 -1.31 8.32 -15.36
CA TYR A 190 -1.34 6.85 -15.22
C TYR A 190 -0.14 6.20 -15.92
N LYS A 191 0.16 6.60 -17.15
CA LYS A 191 1.29 6.08 -17.91
C LYS A 191 2.63 6.48 -17.29
N GLU A 192 2.75 7.69 -16.76
CA GLU A 192 3.94 8.14 -16.01
C GLU A 192 4.15 7.34 -14.73
N ALA A 193 3.07 7.04 -13.99
CA ALA A 193 3.13 6.31 -12.74
C ALA A 193 3.43 4.82 -12.92
N PHE A 194 2.88 4.18 -13.98
CA PHE A 194 2.89 2.73 -14.12
C PHE A 194 3.56 2.21 -15.41
N GLY A 195 4.04 3.09 -16.27
CA GLY A 195 4.69 2.72 -17.53
C GLY A 195 3.76 2.13 -18.61
N ILE A 196 2.46 2.02 -18.34
CA ILE A 196 1.46 1.37 -19.20
C ILE A 196 0.19 2.21 -19.27
N SER A 197 -0.57 2.12 -20.38
CA SER A 197 -1.86 2.78 -20.45
C SER A 197 -2.91 2.10 -19.56
N PRO A 198 -3.92 2.85 -19.04
CA PRO A 198 -4.97 2.26 -18.19
C PRO A 198 -5.70 1.09 -18.86
N ILE A 199 -5.99 1.20 -20.14
CA ILE A 199 -6.71 0.16 -20.91
C ILE A 199 -5.84 -1.08 -21.14
N ASP A 200 -4.55 -0.89 -21.47
CA ASP A 200 -3.64 -2.03 -21.64
C ASP A 200 -3.40 -2.77 -20.31
N ASP A 201 -3.40 -2.05 -19.19
CA ASP A 201 -3.27 -2.65 -17.87
C ASP A 201 -4.49 -3.53 -17.53
N VAL A 202 -5.72 -3.08 -17.82
CA VAL A 202 -6.94 -3.90 -17.72
C VAL A 202 -6.86 -5.12 -18.63
N ILE A 203 -6.44 -4.95 -19.89
CA ILE A 203 -6.30 -6.06 -20.83
C ILE A 203 -5.33 -7.11 -20.28
N ASN A 204 -4.17 -6.68 -19.76
CA ASN A 204 -3.18 -7.57 -19.17
C ASN A 204 -3.73 -8.31 -17.94
N ALA A 205 -4.46 -7.62 -17.07
CA ALA A 205 -5.11 -8.21 -15.90
C ALA A 205 -6.15 -9.27 -16.30
N ARG A 206 -7.01 -8.98 -17.29
CA ARG A 206 -7.99 -9.92 -17.84
C ARG A 206 -7.33 -11.13 -18.45
N VAL A 207 -6.26 -10.96 -19.22
CA VAL A 207 -5.52 -12.05 -19.84
C VAL A 207 -4.85 -12.91 -18.79
N LYS A 208 -4.26 -12.31 -17.73
CA LYS A 208 -3.70 -13.05 -16.58
C LYS A 208 -4.79 -13.90 -15.91
N PHE A 209 -5.93 -13.32 -15.61
CA PHE A 209 -7.08 -14.02 -15.03
C PHE A 209 -7.60 -15.15 -15.92
N ALA A 210 -7.65 -14.91 -17.25
CA ALA A 210 -8.07 -15.93 -18.23
C ALA A 210 -7.09 -17.11 -18.31
N LYS A 211 -5.77 -16.88 -18.22
CA LYS A 211 -4.75 -17.94 -18.20
C LYS A 211 -5.00 -18.97 -17.11
N ASP A 212 -5.31 -18.49 -15.89
CA ASP A 212 -5.60 -19.37 -14.75
C ASP A 212 -6.87 -20.19 -15.00
N ARG A 213 -7.94 -19.58 -15.55
CA ARG A 213 -9.19 -20.28 -15.91
C ARG A 213 -9.00 -21.31 -17.01
N LEU A 214 -8.21 -20.97 -18.04
CA LEU A 214 -7.87 -21.90 -19.13
C LEU A 214 -7.09 -23.11 -18.63
N LYS A 215 -6.19 -22.91 -17.67
CA LYS A 215 -5.32 -23.96 -17.12
C LYS A 215 -6.04 -24.86 -16.11
N TYR A 216 -6.87 -24.28 -15.24
CA TYR A 216 -7.42 -25.00 -14.08
C TYR A 216 -8.91 -25.32 -14.16
N THR A 217 -9.57 -25.02 -15.28
CA THR A 217 -10.99 -25.34 -15.47
C THR A 217 -11.29 -25.94 -16.86
N SER A 218 -12.38 -26.70 -16.94
CA SER A 218 -12.90 -27.25 -18.21
C SER A 218 -13.87 -26.29 -18.94
N ARG A 219 -14.02 -25.03 -18.49
CA ARG A 219 -14.94 -24.06 -19.10
C ARG A 219 -14.59 -23.78 -20.55
N SER A 220 -15.60 -23.53 -21.37
CA SER A 220 -15.40 -23.12 -22.75
C SER A 220 -14.69 -21.76 -22.87
N VAL A 221 -14.08 -21.48 -24.01
CA VAL A 221 -13.43 -20.21 -24.29
C VAL A 221 -14.43 -19.03 -24.20
N ALA A 222 -15.69 -19.28 -24.60
CA ALA A 222 -16.76 -18.27 -24.52
C ALA A 222 -17.14 -17.96 -23.07
N GLU A 223 -17.32 -18.96 -22.21
CA GLU A 223 -17.58 -18.74 -20.77
C GLU A 223 -16.42 -18.02 -20.07
N ILE A 224 -15.17 -18.33 -20.44
CA ILE A 224 -14.01 -17.64 -19.87
C ILE A 224 -13.97 -16.17 -20.34
N ALA A 225 -14.31 -15.90 -21.61
CA ALA A 225 -14.41 -14.52 -22.10
C ALA A 225 -15.42 -13.71 -21.27
N ASP A 226 -16.60 -14.26 -21.02
CA ASP A 226 -17.65 -13.63 -20.23
C ASP A 226 -17.19 -13.37 -18.78
N ILE A 227 -16.65 -14.39 -18.11
CA ILE A 227 -16.12 -14.27 -16.73
C ILE A 227 -14.99 -13.22 -16.63
N CYS A 228 -14.21 -13.03 -17.70
CA CYS A 228 -13.16 -12.01 -17.74
C CYS A 228 -13.67 -10.61 -18.12
N GLY A 229 -14.98 -10.42 -18.27
CA GLY A 229 -15.61 -9.12 -18.58
C GLY A 229 -15.53 -8.71 -20.04
N TYR A 230 -15.44 -9.68 -20.98
CA TYR A 230 -15.52 -9.40 -22.41
C TYR A 230 -16.96 -9.60 -22.91
N LYS A 231 -17.47 -8.60 -23.62
CA LYS A 231 -18.81 -8.64 -24.25
C LYS A 231 -18.83 -9.47 -25.56
N SER A 232 -17.66 -9.85 -26.09
CA SER A 232 -17.51 -10.65 -27.33
C SER A 232 -16.34 -11.60 -27.19
N THR A 233 -16.61 -12.87 -27.50
CA THR A 233 -15.61 -13.95 -27.50
C THR A 233 -14.52 -13.69 -28.55
N GLU A 234 -14.87 -13.15 -29.71
CA GLU A 234 -13.90 -12.81 -30.76
C GLU A 234 -12.96 -11.69 -30.32
N HIS A 235 -13.48 -10.69 -29.60
CA HIS A 235 -12.66 -9.61 -29.03
C HIS A 235 -11.69 -10.18 -28.00
N PHE A 236 -12.16 -11.05 -27.11
CA PHE A 236 -11.31 -11.75 -26.15
C PHE A 236 -10.19 -12.54 -26.85
N ILE A 237 -10.52 -13.37 -27.83
CA ILE A 237 -9.54 -14.20 -28.57
C ILE A 237 -8.45 -13.32 -29.19
N ARG A 238 -8.82 -12.21 -29.84
CA ARG A 238 -7.84 -11.27 -30.43
C ARG A 238 -6.94 -10.61 -29.37
N GLN A 239 -7.52 -10.14 -28.26
CA GLN A 239 -6.75 -9.51 -27.19
C GLN A 239 -5.81 -10.51 -26.51
N PHE A 240 -6.31 -11.71 -26.21
CA PHE A 240 -5.51 -12.79 -25.62
C PHE A 240 -4.33 -13.16 -26.52
N ALA A 241 -4.59 -13.37 -27.82
CA ALA A 241 -3.54 -13.68 -28.78
C ALA A 241 -2.51 -12.53 -28.94
N LYS A 242 -2.96 -11.28 -28.92
CA LYS A 242 -2.07 -10.11 -28.96
C LYS A 242 -1.11 -10.08 -27.77
N VAL A 243 -1.58 -10.41 -26.56
CA VAL A 243 -0.78 -10.37 -25.32
C VAL A 243 0.09 -11.61 -25.15
N THR A 244 -0.39 -12.78 -25.57
CA THR A 244 0.28 -14.08 -25.28
C THR A 244 1.02 -14.69 -26.46
N GLY A 245 0.78 -14.19 -27.67
CA GLY A 245 1.30 -14.77 -28.91
C GLY A 245 0.52 -16.01 -29.40
N MET A 246 -0.50 -16.48 -28.71
CA MET A 246 -1.28 -17.67 -29.07
C MET A 246 -2.76 -17.55 -28.74
N THR A 247 -3.63 -18.32 -29.38
CA THR A 247 -5.05 -18.33 -29.08
C THR A 247 -5.34 -18.97 -27.71
N PRO A 248 -6.46 -18.63 -27.03
CA PRO A 248 -6.85 -19.27 -25.77
C PRO A 248 -6.92 -20.80 -25.84
N GLY A 249 -7.43 -21.34 -26.97
CA GLY A 249 -7.47 -22.78 -27.19
C GLY A 249 -6.07 -23.41 -27.28
N ALA A 250 -5.17 -22.82 -28.06
CA ALA A 250 -3.78 -23.26 -28.14
C ALA A 250 -3.08 -23.19 -26.77
N PHE A 251 -3.32 -22.12 -26.01
CA PHE A 251 -2.76 -21.96 -24.66
C PHE A 251 -3.22 -23.08 -23.71
N ARG A 252 -4.51 -23.46 -23.76
CA ARG A 252 -5.03 -24.58 -22.95
C ARG A 252 -4.31 -25.87 -23.25
N HIS A 253 -4.11 -26.18 -24.53
CA HIS A 253 -3.45 -27.42 -24.96
C HIS A 253 -1.95 -27.43 -24.67
N SER A 254 -1.27 -26.30 -24.70
CA SER A 254 0.15 -26.22 -24.35
C SER A 254 0.44 -26.51 -22.87
N GLY A 255 -0.50 -26.20 -21.97
CA GLY A 255 -0.38 -26.46 -20.53
C GLY A 255 -0.74 -27.91 -20.11
N LEU A 256 -1.24 -28.73 -21.02
CA LEU A 256 -1.55 -30.16 -20.79
C LEU A 256 -0.36 -31.09 -21.12
N ASN A 257 0.68 -30.56 -21.76
CA ASN A 257 1.86 -31.32 -22.21
C ASN A 257 3.14 -30.96 -21.40
N ALA A 258 3.02 -30.25 -20.30
CA ALA A 258 4.07 -29.96 -19.34
C ALA A 258 3.70 -30.51 -17.97
#